data_fabaf37b8749c92794d31b019704c32e
#
_entry.id   fabaf37b8749c92794d31b019704c32e
#
_cell.length_a   1.000
_cell.length_b   1.000
_cell.length_c   1.000
_cell.angle_alpha   90.00
_cell.angle_beta   90.00
_cell.angle_gamma   90.00
#
_symmetry.space_group_name_H-M   'P 1'
#
loop_
_entity.id
_entity.type
_entity.pdbx_description
1 polymer ?
#
loop_
_entity_poly.entity_id
_entity_poly.type
_entity_poly.pdbx_seq_one_letter_code
_entity_poly.pdbx_strand_id
1 'polypeptide(L)'
;MNSLKDAKVLVIGGAGFIGGFVIAELLKHDVKEVVVYDNFTRGKMTNIESSLKDERCSVYPFGGDVRETDILDKAVDGKDYVFHLAAMWLLHCKDF
;
A
#
# COMPACT_ATOMS: atom_id res chain seq x y z
N MET A 1 15.26 -16.05 -8.67
CA MET A 1 15.49 -14.61 -8.85
C MET A 1 14.53 -13.82 -7.97
N ASN A 2 15.03 -12.80 -7.30
CA ASN A 2 14.20 -11.97 -6.44
C ASN A 2 13.90 -10.64 -7.11
N SER A 3 12.74 -10.53 -7.74
CA SER A 3 12.32 -9.32 -8.44
C SER A 3 11.96 -8.19 -7.48
N LEU A 4 11.83 -8.49 -6.19
CA LEU A 4 11.52 -7.48 -5.17
C LEU A 4 12.76 -6.83 -4.59
N LYS A 5 13.95 -7.33 -4.91
CA LYS A 5 15.19 -6.77 -4.38
C LYS A 5 15.33 -5.30 -4.78
N ASP A 6 15.51 -4.45 -3.79
CA ASP A 6 15.65 -2.99 -3.96
C ASP A 6 14.43 -2.34 -4.61
N ALA A 7 13.28 -3.02 -4.63
CA ALA A 7 12.06 -2.49 -5.21
C ALA A 7 11.40 -1.46 -4.30
N LYS A 8 10.82 -0.45 -4.92
CA LYS A 8 9.95 0.52 -4.25
C LYS A 8 8.52 0.13 -4.55
N VAL A 9 7.74 -0.12 -3.51
CA VAL A 9 6.39 -0.67 -3.64
C VAL A 9 5.36 0.27 -3.03
N LEU A 10 4.27 0.48 -3.76
CA LEU A 10 3.12 1.22 -3.26
C LEU A 10 1.98 0.24 -3.01
N VAL A 11 1.35 0.31 -1.86
CA VAL A 11 0.20 -0.53 -1.53
C VAL A 11 -1.00 0.39 -1.32
N ILE A 12 -1.91 0.39 -2.29
CA ILE A 12 -3.14 1.20 -2.24
C ILE A 12 -4.20 0.40 -1.50
N GLY A 13 -4.76 1.00 -0.45
CA GLY A 13 -5.66 0.29 0.44
C GLY A 13 -4.91 -0.60 1.44
N GLY A 14 -3.66 -0.23 1.72
CA GLY A 14 -2.76 -1.06 2.52
C GLY A 14 -3.12 -1.18 3.99
N ALA A 15 -3.97 -0.28 4.51
CA ALA A 15 -4.36 -0.34 5.92
C ALA A 15 -5.55 -1.27 6.17
N GLY A 16 -6.10 -1.90 5.15
CA GLY A 16 -7.12 -2.92 5.31
C GLY A 16 -6.52 -4.21 5.85
N PHE A 17 -7.37 -5.17 6.19
CA PHE A 17 -6.93 -6.44 6.76
C PHE A 17 -5.97 -7.19 5.82
N ILE A 18 -6.38 -7.35 4.57
CA ILE A 18 -5.54 -8.02 3.57
C ILE A 18 -4.29 -7.21 3.29
N GLY A 19 -4.44 -5.88 3.21
CA GLY A 19 -3.29 -4.99 2.98
C GLY A 19 -2.23 -5.11 4.05
N GLY A 20 -2.65 -5.28 5.30
CA GLY A 20 -1.71 -5.48 6.40
C GLY A 20 -0.86 -6.72 6.22
N PHE A 21 -1.46 -7.82 5.76
CA PHE A 21 -0.72 -9.04 5.46
C PHE A 21 0.23 -8.86 4.27
N VAL A 22 -0.22 -8.18 3.23
CA VAL A 22 0.61 -7.93 2.05
C VAL A 22 1.84 -7.12 2.43
N ILE A 23 1.66 -6.07 3.21
CA ILE A 23 2.77 -5.23 3.66
C ILE A 23 3.76 -6.03 4.49
N ALA A 24 3.26 -6.81 5.45
CA ALA A 24 4.11 -7.63 6.30
C ALA A 24 4.91 -8.63 5.47
N GLU A 25 4.28 -9.22 4.47
CA GLU A 25 4.96 -10.17 3.58
C GLU A 25 6.03 -9.48 2.74
N LEU A 26 5.73 -8.30 2.20
CA LEU A 26 6.71 -7.54 1.42
C LEU A 26 7.95 -7.19 2.24
N LEU A 27 7.77 -6.86 3.51
CA LEU A 27 8.88 -6.48 4.38
C LEU A 27 9.79 -7.66 4.75
N LYS A 28 9.38 -8.88 4.47
CA LYS A 28 10.23 -10.06 4.62
C LYS A 28 11.23 -10.19 3.48
N HIS A 29 11.04 -9.44 2.41
CA HIS A 29 11.93 -9.45 1.25
C HIS A 29 12.88 -8.25 1.30
N ASP A 30 13.82 -8.20 0.36
CA ASP A 30 14.82 -7.14 0.30
C ASP A 30 14.32 -5.90 -0.44
N VAL A 31 13.07 -5.51 -0.20
CA VAL A 31 12.51 -4.31 -0.80
C VAL A 31 13.22 -3.08 -0.24
N LYS A 32 13.27 -2.03 -1.04
CA LYS A 32 13.86 -0.78 -0.63
C LYS A 32 12.87 0.07 0.17
N GLU A 33 11.60 0.04 -0.24
CA GLU A 33 10.59 0.92 0.34
C GLU A 33 9.21 0.32 0.14
N VAL A 34 8.36 0.44 1.16
CA VAL A 34 6.93 0.12 1.07
C VAL A 34 6.16 1.34 1.54
N VAL A 35 5.36 1.92 0.64
CA VAL A 35 4.54 3.08 0.96
C VAL A 35 3.07 2.67 0.95
N VAL A 36 2.37 3.03 2.00
CA VAL A 36 0.94 2.73 2.15
C VAL A 36 0.14 3.96 1.72
N TYR A 37 -0.78 3.78 0.79
CA TYR A 37 -1.68 4.83 0.35
C TYR A 37 -3.09 4.46 0.79
N ASP A 38 -3.60 5.12 1.83
CA ASP A 38 -4.89 4.80 2.42
C ASP A 38 -5.41 6.00 3.20
N ASN A 39 -6.70 6.29 3.12
CA ASN A 39 -7.30 7.36 3.89
C ASN A 39 -7.90 6.85 5.21
N PHE A 40 -7.74 5.57 5.49
CA PHE A 40 -8.18 4.91 6.72
C PHE A 40 -9.70 4.92 6.93
N THR A 41 -10.46 5.16 5.88
CA THR A 41 -11.92 5.08 5.95
C THR A 41 -12.38 3.66 6.28
N ARG A 42 -11.76 2.67 5.64
CA ARG A 42 -12.07 1.25 5.88
C ARG A 42 -10.92 0.53 6.56
N GLY A 43 -9.72 1.02 6.38
CA GLY A 43 -8.54 0.47 7.02
C GLY A 43 -8.34 1.04 8.41
N LYS A 44 -7.49 0.38 9.17
CA LYS A 44 -7.15 0.82 10.52
C LYS A 44 -5.64 0.85 10.67
N MET A 45 -5.15 1.86 11.35
CA MET A 45 -3.72 1.99 11.63
C MET A 45 -3.19 0.76 12.35
N THR A 46 -4.01 0.13 13.20
CA THR A 46 -3.60 -1.07 13.94
C THR A 46 -3.24 -2.24 13.03
N ASN A 47 -3.80 -2.29 11.81
CA ASN A 47 -3.48 -3.35 10.86
C ASN A 47 -2.05 -3.27 10.35
N ILE A 48 -1.42 -2.10 10.41
CA ILE A 48 -0.08 -1.88 9.86
C ILE A 48 0.90 -1.39 10.93
N GLU A 49 0.46 -1.31 12.17
CA GLU A 49 1.27 -0.74 13.25
C GLU A 49 2.62 -1.42 13.40
N SER A 50 2.64 -2.74 13.38
CA SER A 50 3.90 -3.49 13.45
C SER A 50 4.80 -3.22 12.27
N SER A 51 4.22 -3.14 11.07
CA SER A 51 4.99 -2.90 9.85
C SER A 51 5.59 -1.49 9.84
N LEU A 52 4.90 -0.51 10.43
CA LEU A 52 5.41 0.85 10.47
C LEU A 52 6.65 1.01 11.34
N LYS A 53 6.98 0.01 12.15
CA LYS A 53 8.22 0.00 12.91
C LYS A 53 9.43 -0.26 12.02
N ASP A 54 9.22 -0.82 10.83
CA ASP A 54 10.27 -1.01 9.85
C ASP A 54 10.52 0.33 9.14
N GLU A 55 11.79 0.73 9.08
CA GLU A 55 12.17 2.01 8.49
C GLU A 55 11.78 2.14 7.02
N ARG A 56 11.62 1.02 6.33
CA ARG A 56 11.26 0.99 4.91
C ARG A 56 9.79 1.26 4.67
N CYS A 57 8.96 1.13 5.71
CA CYS A 57 7.51 1.25 5.59
C CYS A 57 7.02 2.60 6.09
N SER A 58 6.20 3.27 5.29
CA SER A 58 5.63 4.56 5.66
C SER A 58 4.26 4.73 5.04
N VAL A 59 3.50 5.67 5.57
CA VAL A 59 2.19 6.04 5.01
C VAL A 59 2.40 7.30 4.17
N TYR A 60 1.85 7.29 2.95
CA TYR A 60 1.91 8.48 2.11
C TYR A 60 1.13 9.61 2.80
N PRO A 61 1.72 10.78 2.98
CA PRO A 61 1.16 11.81 3.88
C PRO A 61 -0.05 12.56 3.34
N PHE A 62 -0.41 12.34 2.07
CA PHE A 62 -1.49 13.07 1.44
C PHE A 62 -2.51 12.11 0.83
N GLY A 63 -3.75 12.59 0.66
CA GLY A 63 -4.76 11.84 -0.04
C GLY A 63 -5.17 10.55 0.64
N GLY A 64 -4.93 9.45 -0.03
CA GLY A 64 -5.33 8.13 0.45
C GLY A 64 -6.61 7.62 -0.20
N ASP A 65 -7.30 8.47 -0.93
CA ASP A 65 -8.49 8.13 -1.69
C ASP A 65 -8.11 7.92 -3.14
N VAL A 66 -8.53 6.79 -3.73
CA VAL A 66 -8.19 6.46 -5.11
C VAL A 66 -8.80 7.43 -6.13
N ARG A 67 -9.79 8.22 -5.71
CA ARG A 67 -10.42 9.22 -6.56
C ARG A 67 -9.59 10.50 -6.67
N GLU A 68 -8.61 10.67 -5.80
CA GLU A 68 -7.73 11.83 -5.83
C GLU A 68 -6.55 11.53 -6.77
N THR A 69 -6.84 11.54 -8.07
CA THR A 69 -5.89 11.06 -9.08
C THR A 69 -4.58 11.81 -9.12
N ASP A 70 -4.61 13.12 -8.89
CA ASP A 70 -3.38 13.93 -8.91
C ASP A 70 -2.41 13.52 -7.80
N ILE A 71 -2.97 13.26 -6.62
CA ILE A 71 -2.18 12.85 -5.47
C ILE A 71 -1.69 11.41 -5.67
N LEU A 72 -2.58 10.55 -6.17
CA LEU A 72 -2.24 9.16 -6.43
C LEU A 72 -1.13 9.04 -7.46
N ASP A 73 -1.18 9.85 -8.53
CA ASP A 73 -0.15 9.86 -9.55
C ASP A 73 1.22 10.17 -8.95
N LYS A 74 1.28 11.09 -8.01
CA LYS A 74 2.52 11.41 -7.32
C LYS A 74 3.00 10.26 -6.44
N ALA A 75 2.07 9.58 -5.78
CA ALA A 75 2.42 8.43 -4.93
C ALA A 75 2.96 7.28 -5.77
N VAL A 76 2.42 7.07 -6.96
CA VAL A 76 2.86 6.02 -7.90
C VAL A 76 4.22 6.32 -8.50
N ASP A 77 4.54 7.60 -8.66
CA ASP A 77 5.77 8.02 -9.31
C ASP A 77 7.00 7.42 -8.61
N GLY A 78 7.87 6.84 -9.40
CA GLY A 78 9.09 6.23 -8.90
C GLY A 78 8.92 4.86 -8.27
N LYS A 79 7.72 4.30 -8.28
CA LYS A 79 7.47 2.97 -7.71
C LYS A 79 7.68 1.90 -8.77
N ASP A 80 8.26 0.78 -8.34
CA ASP A 80 8.49 -0.36 -9.21
C ASP A 80 7.25 -1.26 -9.30
N TYR A 81 6.49 -1.35 -8.21
CA TYR A 81 5.28 -2.16 -8.15
C TYR A 81 4.17 -1.42 -7.41
N VAL A 82 2.94 -1.66 -7.84
CA VAL A 82 1.75 -1.11 -7.20
C VAL A 82 0.77 -2.24 -6.93
N PHE A 83 0.41 -2.43 -5.67
CA PHE A 83 -0.63 -3.37 -5.26
C PHE A 83 -1.91 -2.56 -5.03
N HIS A 84 -2.90 -2.78 -5.87
CA HIS A 84 -4.12 -1.97 -5.86
C HIS A 84 -5.28 -2.71 -5.18
N LEU A 85 -5.20 -2.84 -3.87
CA LEU A 85 -6.17 -3.60 -3.08
C LEU A 85 -7.52 -2.88 -2.99
N ALA A 86 -7.51 -1.56 -3.06
CA ALA A 86 -8.73 -0.78 -3.08
C ALA A 86 -9.58 -1.08 -4.31
N ALA A 87 -8.93 -1.34 -5.46
CA ALA A 87 -9.65 -1.70 -6.68
C ALA A 87 -10.35 -3.05 -6.53
N MET A 88 -9.69 -4.00 -5.87
CA MET A 88 -10.30 -5.30 -5.59
C MET A 88 -11.56 -5.13 -4.73
N TRP A 89 -11.49 -4.26 -3.75
CA TRP A 89 -12.64 -3.97 -2.90
C TRP A 89 -13.79 -3.37 -3.71
N LEU A 90 -13.49 -2.42 -4.60
CA LEU A 90 -14.51 -1.79 -5.42
C LEU A 90 -15.20 -2.78 -6.35
N LEU A 91 -14.43 -3.68 -6.95
CA LEU A 91 -14.98 -4.71 -7.81
C LEU A 91 -15.94 -5.60 -7.02
N HIS A 92 -15.55 -5.96 -5.82
CA HIS A 92 -16.36 -6.80 -4.94
C HIS A 92 -17.65 -6.09 -4.53
N CYS A 93 -17.54 -4.83 -4.16
CA CYS A 93 -18.68 -4.02 -3.72
C CYS A 93 -19.70 -3.80 -4.81
N LYS A 94 -19.28 -3.73 -6.05
CA LYS A 94 -20.17 -3.48 -7.17
C LYS A 94 -20.88 -4.73 -7.66
N ASP A 95 -20.57 -5.84 -7.07
CA ASP A 95 -21.23 -7.10 -7.38
C ASP A 95 -21.15 -7.42 -8.87
N PHE A 96 -19.96 -7.35 -9.39
CA PHE A 96 -19.73 -7.70 -10.80
C PHE A 96 -19.95 -9.15 -11.08
#